data_2db25251629e5b06d1520706cca26fc3
#
_entry.id   2db25251629e5b06d1520706cca26fc3
#
_cell.length_a   1.000
_cell.length_b   1.000
_cell.length_c   1.000
_cell.angle_alpha   90.00
_cell.angle_beta   90.00
_cell.angle_gamma   90.00
#
_symmetry.space_group_name_H-M   'P 1'
#
loop_
_entity.id
_entity.type
_entity.pdbx_description
1 polymer ?
#
loop_
_entity_poly.entity_id
_entity_poly.type
_entity_poly.pdbx_seq_one_letter_code
_entity_poly.pdbx_strand_id
1 'polypeptide(L)'
;MSAAQSTLSTNAGPAVGTPPPQVLLSARGLTKRFGGLAASQDVSLDLWRGRIHAVIGPNGAGKSTLTNLLSGDLPPTAGTVTLAGQEVTGRAPHQISRMGLGRSYQKTNIFLPLTVQENVRLASQSRELHRPWNPLHWIDLATHNEALQARCDRAISLAGLEDRRHIVAGTCSHGEQRQLEIAMTLATQPQVLLLDEPLAGMGVAEAERMVELLLRLKPEHAIMLVEHDMDAVFTLADHLTVMVNGQVIASGTPE
;
A
#
# COMPACT_ATOMS: atom_id res chain seq x y z
N MET A 1 46.62 -42.67 -37.18
CA MET A 1 45.26 -42.15 -37.42
C MET A 1 44.68 -41.72 -36.07
N SER A 2 44.77 -40.42 -35.80
CA SER A 2 44.37 -39.85 -34.53
C SER A 2 43.19 -38.96 -34.77
N ALA A 3 42.07 -39.25 -34.12
CA ALA A 3 40.82 -38.47 -34.22
C ALA A 3 40.82 -37.38 -33.15
N ALA A 4 40.81 -36.12 -33.57
CA ALA A 4 40.68 -34.97 -32.71
C ALA A 4 39.21 -34.80 -32.28
N GLN A 5 38.94 -34.89 -31.00
CA GLN A 5 37.64 -34.52 -30.41
C GLN A 5 37.61 -33.00 -30.18
N SER A 6 36.75 -32.32 -30.91
CA SER A 6 36.42 -30.90 -30.71
C SER A 6 35.41 -30.77 -29.59
N THR A 7 35.82 -30.24 -28.48
CA THR A 7 34.95 -29.84 -27.35
C THR A 7 34.41 -28.42 -27.61
N LEU A 8 33.13 -28.30 -27.99
CA LEU A 8 32.41 -27.04 -28.02
C LEU A 8 32.11 -26.63 -26.56
N SER A 9 32.86 -25.64 -26.06
CA SER A 9 32.57 -24.95 -24.82
C SER A 9 31.47 -23.95 -25.08
N THR A 10 30.24 -24.25 -24.66
CA THR A 10 29.13 -23.30 -24.59
C THR A 10 29.36 -22.40 -23.39
N ASN A 11 29.84 -21.21 -23.66
CA ASN A 11 30.01 -20.13 -22.71
C ASN A 11 28.61 -19.54 -22.43
N ALA A 12 27.89 -20.07 -21.43
CA ALA A 12 26.69 -19.45 -20.90
C ALA A 12 27.12 -18.20 -20.11
N GLY A 13 26.87 -17.04 -20.67
CA GLY A 13 27.09 -15.76 -19.99
C GLY A 13 26.30 -15.72 -18.66
N PRO A 14 26.77 -14.93 -17.67
CA PRO A 14 26.12 -14.88 -16.38
C PRO A 14 24.68 -14.40 -16.56
N ALA A 15 23.73 -15.17 -16.02
CA ALA A 15 22.34 -14.74 -15.91
C ALA A 15 22.32 -13.37 -15.21
N VAL A 16 21.70 -12.38 -15.84
CA VAL A 16 21.49 -11.06 -15.25
C VAL A 16 20.63 -11.30 -14.01
N GLY A 17 21.30 -11.38 -12.86
CA GLY A 17 20.65 -11.57 -11.58
C GLY A 17 19.70 -10.41 -11.31
N THR A 18 18.41 -10.71 -11.13
CA THR A 18 17.44 -9.74 -10.65
C THR A 18 18.01 -9.10 -9.38
N PRO A 19 18.10 -7.77 -9.28
CA PRO A 19 18.63 -7.14 -8.08
C PRO A 19 17.81 -7.62 -6.86
N PRO A 20 18.44 -7.78 -5.69
CA PRO A 20 17.73 -8.24 -4.50
C PRO A 20 16.55 -7.30 -4.22
N PRO A 21 15.41 -7.83 -3.77
CA PRO A 21 14.22 -7.04 -3.54
C PRO A 21 14.51 -5.93 -2.52
N GLN A 22 14.23 -4.68 -2.89
CA GLN A 22 14.47 -3.52 -2.05
C GLN A 22 13.46 -3.47 -0.91
N VAL A 23 13.91 -3.44 0.34
CA VAL A 23 13.07 -3.15 1.50
C VAL A 23 12.69 -1.67 1.47
N LEU A 24 11.39 -1.38 1.39
CA LEU A 24 10.85 -0.03 1.40
C LEU A 24 10.34 0.40 2.78
N LEU A 25 9.79 -0.54 3.56
CA LEU A 25 9.40 -0.27 4.95
C LEU A 25 9.94 -1.39 5.82
N SER A 26 10.50 -1.02 6.96
CA SER A 26 11.01 -1.95 7.96
C SER A 26 10.50 -1.56 9.34
N ALA A 27 9.96 -2.53 10.07
CA ALA A 27 9.58 -2.41 11.47
C ALA A 27 10.43 -3.33 12.32
N ARG A 28 10.91 -2.85 13.48
CA ARG A 28 11.73 -3.63 14.41
C ARG A 28 11.23 -3.44 15.82
N GLY A 29 10.89 -4.55 16.47
CA GLY A 29 10.50 -4.61 17.87
C GLY A 29 9.28 -3.78 18.24
N LEU A 30 8.34 -3.55 17.28
CA LEU A 30 7.19 -2.68 17.50
C LEU A 30 6.32 -3.19 18.63
N THR A 31 6.23 -2.38 19.68
CA THR A 31 5.44 -2.67 20.86
C THR A 31 4.48 -1.52 21.14
N LYS A 32 3.23 -1.86 21.44
CA LYS A 32 2.22 -0.92 21.91
C LYS A 32 1.49 -1.46 23.11
N ARG A 33 1.52 -0.70 24.20
CA ARG A 33 0.80 -1.00 25.43
C ARG A 33 -0.28 0.06 25.69
N PHE A 34 -1.44 -0.39 26.14
CA PHE A 34 -2.51 0.43 26.67
C PHE A 34 -2.73 0.01 28.12
N GLY A 35 -2.14 0.75 29.07
CA GLY A 35 -2.06 0.31 30.45
C GLY A 35 -1.37 -1.05 30.59
N GLY A 36 -2.08 -2.02 31.16
CA GLY A 36 -1.56 -3.41 31.31
C GLY A 36 -1.66 -4.29 30.06
N LEU A 37 -2.43 -3.87 29.05
CA LEU A 37 -2.64 -4.67 27.83
C LEU A 37 -1.58 -4.37 26.77
N ALA A 38 -0.90 -5.38 26.27
CA ALA A 38 -0.04 -5.27 25.10
C ALA A 38 -0.86 -5.57 23.83
N ALA A 39 -1.18 -4.54 23.05
CA ALA A 39 -1.91 -4.68 21.78
C ALA A 39 -0.99 -5.04 20.61
N SER A 40 0.31 -4.78 20.73
CA SER A 40 1.39 -5.27 19.85
C SER A 40 2.61 -5.50 20.73
N GLN A 41 3.33 -6.59 20.54
CA GLN A 41 4.50 -6.95 21.35
C GLN A 41 5.60 -7.50 20.46
N ASP A 42 6.71 -6.77 20.39
CA ASP A 42 7.94 -7.14 19.68
C ASP A 42 7.74 -7.56 18.22
N VAL A 43 6.84 -6.84 17.51
CA VAL A 43 6.53 -7.15 16.11
C VAL A 43 7.60 -6.58 15.19
N SER A 44 8.20 -7.46 14.37
CA SER A 44 9.19 -7.09 13.35
C SER A 44 8.75 -7.62 12.00
N LEU A 45 8.82 -6.78 10.95
CA LEU A 45 8.51 -7.16 9.56
C LEU A 45 9.21 -6.25 8.57
N ASP A 46 9.35 -6.74 7.34
CA ASP A 46 9.86 -6.00 6.20
C ASP A 46 8.85 -6.03 5.05
N LEU A 47 8.67 -4.89 4.39
CA LEU A 47 7.89 -4.79 3.16
C LEU A 47 8.83 -4.50 2.00
N TRP A 48 8.78 -5.34 0.96
CA TRP A 48 9.66 -5.28 -0.19
C TRP A 48 8.93 -4.73 -1.41
N ARG A 49 9.63 -3.92 -2.20
CA ARG A 49 9.13 -3.51 -3.52
C ARG A 49 8.80 -4.74 -4.36
N GLY A 50 7.69 -4.69 -5.08
CA GLY A 50 7.23 -5.77 -5.95
C GLY A 50 6.64 -6.97 -5.20
N ARG A 51 6.33 -6.84 -3.90
CA ARG A 51 5.75 -7.92 -3.10
C ARG A 51 4.53 -7.46 -2.31
N ILE A 52 3.62 -8.40 -2.14
CA ILE A 52 2.47 -8.29 -1.25
C ILE A 52 2.75 -9.12 0.00
N HIS A 53 2.76 -8.45 1.14
CA HIS A 53 2.91 -9.05 2.46
C HIS A 53 1.54 -9.07 3.16
N ALA A 54 0.95 -10.22 3.28
CA ALA A 54 -0.33 -10.37 3.99
C ALA A 54 -0.11 -10.53 5.50
N VAL A 55 -0.97 -9.88 6.28
CA VAL A 55 -1.03 -9.99 7.74
C VAL A 55 -2.40 -10.54 8.11
N ILE A 56 -2.44 -11.75 8.66
CA ILE A 56 -3.66 -12.44 9.05
C ILE A 56 -3.70 -12.71 10.55
N GLY A 57 -4.87 -13.07 11.04
CA GLY A 57 -5.10 -13.44 12.43
C GLY A 57 -6.53 -13.14 12.88
N PRO A 58 -6.95 -13.65 14.02
CA PRO A 58 -8.31 -13.44 14.54
C PRO A 58 -8.58 -11.96 14.87
N ASN A 59 -9.85 -11.65 15.12
CA ASN A 59 -10.23 -10.33 15.62
C ASN A 59 -9.54 -10.07 16.97
N GLY A 60 -9.03 -8.86 17.15
CA GLY A 60 -8.25 -8.51 18.34
C GLY A 60 -6.78 -8.98 18.32
N ALA A 61 -6.31 -9.64 17.25
CA ALA A 61 -4.92 -10.09 17.13
C ALA A 61 -3.87 -8.96 17.10
N GLY A 62 -4.28 -7.68 16.93
CA GLY A 62 -3.37 -6.54 16.86
C GLY A 62 -3.08 -6.04 15.45
N LYS A 63 -3.73 -6.58 14.40
CA LYS A 63 -3.50 -6.20 12.99
C LYS A 63 -3.71 -4.70 12.74
N SER A 64 -4.86 -4.16 13.12
CA SER A 64 -5.14 -2.72 12.97
C SER A 64 -4.22 -1.86 13.86
N THR A 65 -3.80 -2.37 15.01
CA THR A 65 -2.78 -1.70 15.84
C THR A 65 -1.45 -1.63 15.08
N LEU A 66 -1.02 -2.72 14.45
CA LEU A 66 0.19 -2.75 13.63
C LEU A 66 0.10 -1.74 12.49
N THR A 67 -1.01 -1.73 11.73
CA THR A 67 -1.23 -0.76 10.65
C THR A 67 -1.16 0.69 11.15
N ASN A 68 -1.77 0.98 12.32
CA ASN A 68 -1.73 2.30 12.95
C ASN A 68 -0.31 2.70 13.40
N LEU A 69 0.49 1.75 13.89
CA LEU A 69 1.89 1.99 14.27
C LEU A 69 2.75 2.32 13.04
N LEU A 70 2.58 1.58 11.94
CA LEU A 70 3.34 1.77 10.70
C LEU A 70 3.00 3.09 10.00
N SER A 71 1.74 3.54 10.07
CA SER A 71 1.28 4.79 9.45
C SER A 71 1.49 6.04 10.31
N GLY A 72 1.87 5.86 11.59
CA GLY A 72 2.05 6.96 12.54
C GLY A 72 0.73 7.48 13.18
N ASP A 73 -0.42 6.84 12.89
CA ASP A 73 -1.68 7.16 13.56
C ASP A 73 -1.65 6.82 15.06
N LEU A 74 -0.73 5.92 15.43
CA LEU A 74 -0.49 5.52 16.80
C LEU A 74 1.02 5.51 17.09
N PRO A 75 1.51 6.29 18.07
CA PRO A 75 2.93 6.22 18.43
C PRO A 75 3.23 4.90 19.16
N PRO A 76 4.34 4.23 18.82
CA PRO A 76 4.77 3.01 19.53
C PRO A 76 5.20 3.32 20.97
N THR A 77 5.11 2.32 21.84
CA THR A 77 5.72 2.35 23.18
C THR A 77 7.20 2.01 23.12
N ALA A 78 7.58 1.12 22.18
CA ALA A 78 8.96 0.75 21.88
C ALA A 78 9.06 0.25 20.44
N GLY A 79 10.29 0.15 19.94
CA GLY A 79 10.59 -0.27 18.56
C GLY A 79 10.69 0.90 17.60
N THR A 80 11.06 0.60 16.36
CA THR A 80 11.33 1.60 15.30
C THR A 80 10.67 1.24 13.99
N VAL A 81 10.34 2.26 13.20
CA VAL A 81 9.85 2.14 11.83
C VAL A 81 10.77 2.95 10.92
N THR A 82 11.23 2.35 9.82
CA THR A 82 11.96 3.03 8.76
C THR A 82 11.20 2.94 7.45
N LEU A 83 11.15 4.03 6.68
CA LEU A 83 10.54 4.13 5.36
C LEU A 83 11.59 4.64 4.38
N ALA A 84 11.85 3.88 3.31
CA ALA A 84 12.89 4.18 2.32
C ALA A 84 14.26 4.53 2.97
N GLY A 85 14.64 3.79 4.02
CA GLY A 85 15.89 3.97 4.77
C GLY A 85 15.90 5.14 5.77
N GLN A 86 14.81 5.89 5.91
CA GLN A 86 14.69 6.98 6.87
C GLN A 86 13.81 6.59 8.05
N GLU A 87 14.23 6.89 9.27
CA GLU A 87 13.42 6.67 10.45
C GLU A 87 12.20 7.59 10.49
N VAL A 88 11.03 6.97 10.68
CA VAL A 88 9.73 7.66 10.74
C VAL A 88 9.00 7.43 12.06
N THR A 89 9.62 6.76 13.02
CA THR A 89 9.05 6.46 14.33
C THR A 89 8.52 7.72 15.02
N GLY A 90 7.24 7.71 15.40
CA GLY A 90 6.62 8.84 16.10
C GLY A 90 6.34 10.08 15.25
N ARG A 91 6.62 10.06 13.95
CA ARG A 91 6.22 11.15 13.04
C ARG A 91 4.70 11.14 12.84
N ALA A 92 4.15 12.32 12.57
CA ALA A 92 2.72 12.45 12.28
C ALA A 92 2.36 11.78 10.94
N PRO A 93 1.14 11.21 10.78
CA PRO A 93 0.71 10.49 9.58
C PRO A 93 0.92 11.25 8.27
N HIS A 94 0.60 12.56 8.27
CA HIS A 94 0.77 13.41 7.10
C HIS A 94 2.25 13.56 6.66
N GLN A 95 3.19 13.49 7.60
CA GLN A 95 4.63 13.53 7.29
C GLN A 95 5.07 12.21 6.66
N ILE A 96 4.63 11.08 7.23
CA ILE A 96 4.93 9.74 6.72
C ILE A 96 4.31 9.53 5.33
N SER A 97 3.07 10.00 5.15
CA SER A 97 2.41 9.96 3.83
C SER A 97 3.21 10.72 2.76
N ARG A 98 3.74 11.90 3.10
CA ARG A 98 4.61 12.68 2.19
C ARG A 98 5.92 11.99 1.84
N MET A 99 6.40 11.13 2.71
CA MET A 99 7.61 10.32 2.48
C MET A 99 7.33 9.09 1.61
N GLY A 100 6.08 8.85 1.23
CA GLY A 100 5.72 7.81 0.28
C GLY A 100 4.97 6.62 0.87
N LEU A 101 4.31 6.77 2.03
CA LEU A 101 3.40 5.78 2.56
C LEU A 101 1.95 6.16 2.25
N GLY A 102 1.23 5.28 1.56
CA GLY A 102 -0.21 5.36 1.34
C GLY A 102 -0.94 4.40 2.26
N ARG A 103 -2.10 4.80 2.77
CA ARG A 103 -2.93 3.96 3.61
C ARG A 103 -4.40 4.06 3.20
N SER A 104 -5.09 2.91 3.06
CA SER A 104 -6.54 2.86 3.08
C SER A 104 -7.04 2.69 4.52
N TYR A 105 -8.23 3.21 4.80
CA TYR A 105 -8.87 3.09 6.11
C TYR A 105 -10.09 2.19 6.02
N GLN A 106 -10.46 1.51 7.12
CA GLN A 106 -11.68 0.68 7.18
C GLN A 106 -12.96 1.47 6.85
N LYS A 107 -13.00 2.75 7.25
CA LYS A 107 -14.09 3.67 6.85
C LYS A 107 -13.67 4.39 5.58
N THR A 108 -14.49 4.28 4.54
CA THR A 108 -14.26 4.95 3.27
C THR A 108 -14.18 6.47 3.46
N ASN A 109 -13.00 7.03 3.17
CA ASN A 109 -12.71 8.46 3.30
C ASN A 109 -12.83 9.17 1.94
N ILE A 110 -13.99 9.05 1.29
CA ILE A 110 -14.29 9.72 0.02
C ILE A 110 -15.30 10.84 0.22
N PHE A 111 -15.23 11.85 -0.62
CA PHE A 111 -16.22 12.94 -0.64
C PHE A 111 -17.39 12.51 -1.52
N LEU A 112 -18.43 11.94 -0.91
CA LEU A 112 -19.59 11.38 -1.60
C LEU A 112 -20.28 12.34 -2.58
N PRO A 113 -20.41 13.67 -2.31
CA PRO A 113 -21.04 14.61 -3.23
C PRO A 113 -20.18 14.96 -4.47
N LEU A 114 -18.89 14.65 -4.45
CA LEU A 114 -17.96 14.94 -5.53
C LEU A 114 -17.88 13.78 -6.51
N THR A 115 -17.48 14.08 -7.76
CA THR A 115 -17.19 13.04 -8.76
C THR A 115 -15.94 12.26 -8.40
N VAL A 116 -15.75 11.10 -9.03
CA VAL A 116 -14.52 10.29 -8.92
C VAL A 116 -13.29 11.15 -9.21
N GLN A 117 -13.31 11.91 -10.32
CA GLN A 117 -12.18 12.77 -10.72
C GLN A 117 -11.88 13.85 -9.69
N GLU A 118 -12.89 14.51 -9.13
CA GLU A 118 -12.71 15.55 -8.11
C GLU A 118 -12.11 15.00 -6.83
N ASN A 119 -12.54 13.81 -6.38
CA ASN A 119 -11.96 13.12 -5.25
C ASN A 119 -10.45 12.85 -5.46
N VAL A 120 -10.09 12.26 -6.60
CA VAL A 120 -8.69 11.93 -6.93
C VAL A 120 -7.86 13.21 -7.08
N ARG A 121 -8.43 14.28 -7.66
CA ARG A 121 -7.77 15.58 -7.78
C ARG A 121 -7.44 16.19 -6.42
N LEU A 122 -8.38 16.17 -5.47
CA LEU A 122 -8.14 16.65 -4.10
C LEU A 122 -6.99 15.90 -3.42
N ALA A 123 -6.96 14.56 -3.57
CA ALA A 123 -5.88 13.75 -3.04
C ALA A 123 -4.53 14.11 -3.69
N SER A 124 -4.49 14.30 -5.00
CA SER A 124 -3.28 14.72 -5.73
C SER A 124 -2.75 16.08 -5.28
N GLN A 125 -3.63 17.05 -5.01
CA GLN A 125 -3.26 18.38 -4.54
C GLN A 125 -2.60 18.36 -3.15
N SER A 126 -2.91 17.39 -2.30
CA SER A 126 -2.38 17.30 -0.94
C SER A 126 -0.85 17.26 -0.88
N ARG A 127 -0.19 16.84 -1.95
CA ARG A 127 1.29 16.87 -2.09
C ARG A 127 1.87 18.23 -2.43
N GLU A 128 1.10 19.12 -3.03
CA GLU A 128 1.59 20.43 -3.53
C GLU A 128 1.40 21.57 -2.51
N LEU A 129 0.55 21.39 -1.51
CA LEU A 129 0.22 22.38 -0.47
C LEU A 129 1.39 22.77 0.46
N HIS A 130 2.65 22.70 -0.01
CA HIS A 130 3.84 23.03 0.77
C HIS A 130 4.19 24.53 0.83
N ARG A 131 3.43 25.40 0.15
CA ARG A 131 3.63 26.86 0.19
C ARG A 131 2.33 27.58 0.56
N PRO A 132 1.93 27.56 1.85
CA PRO A 132 0.62 28.12 2.27
C PRO A 132 0.53 29.64 2.17
N TRP A 133 1.62 30.35 1.85
CA TRP A 133 1.70 31.80 1.94
C TRP A 133 1.60 32.56 0.61
N ASN A 134 1.40 31.90 -0.53
CA ASN A 134 1.18 32.59 -1.79
C ASN A 134 -0.24 32.38 -2.32
N PRO A 135 -1.18 33.33 -2.12
CA PRO A 135 -2.56 33.21 -2.60
C PRO A 135 -2.67 33.10 -4.12
N LEU A 136 -1.70 33.59 -4.88
CA LEU A 136 -1.66 33.44 -6.34
C LEU A 136 -1.40 31.98 -6.75
N HIS A 137 -0.73 31.21 -5.92
CA HIS A 137 -0.51 29.76 -6.15
C HIS A 137 -1.80 28.95 -6.06
N TRP A 138 -2.80 29.42 -5.30
CA TRP A 138 -4.10 28.79 -5.20
C TRP A 138 -4.92 28.88 -6.49
N ILE A 139 -4.73 29.96 -7.24
CA ILE A 139 -5.41 30.18 -8.53
C ILE A 139 -4.73 29.36 -9.64
N ASP A 140 -3.41 29.26 -9.62
CA ASP A 140 -2.61 28.50 -10.59
C ASP A 140 -2.81 26.96 -10.44
N LEU A 141 -2.92 26.48 -9.21
CA LEU A 141 -3.19 25.07 -8.89
C LEU A 141 -4.59 24.60 -9.38
N ALA A 142 -5.53 25.53 -9.58
CA ALA A 142 -6.90 25.17 -9.86
C ALA A 142 -7.15 24.76 -11.33
N THR A 143 -6.37 25.23 -12.30
CA THR A 143 -6.78 25.15 -13.71
C THR A 143 -5.75 24.61 -14.71
N HIS A 144 -4.43 24.67 -14.46
CA HIS A 144 -3.43 24.46 -15.51
C HIS A 144 -2.23 23.56 -15.13
N ASN A 145 -2.31 22.77 -14.05
CA ASN A 145 -1.21 21.89 -13.70
C ASN A 145 -1.30 20.56 -14.46
N GLU A 146 -0.64 20.46 -15.62
CA GLU A 146 -0.56 19.23 -16.43
C GLU A 146 -0.01 18.04 -15.63
N ALA A 147 0.94 18.25 -14.74
CA ALA A 147 1.50 17.21 -13.89
C ALA A 147 0.46 16.67 -12.87
N LEU A 148 -0.38 17.54 -12.32
CA LEU A 148 -1.48 17.15 -11.44
C LEU A 148 -2.52 16.35 -12.21
N GLN A 149 -2.90 16.82 -13.40
CA GLN A 149 -3.86 16.11 -14.24
C GLN A 149 -3.34 14.73 -14.65
N ALA A 150 -2.08 14.63 -15.06
CA ALA A 150 -1.45 13.36 -15.41
C ALA A 150 -1.41 12.37 -14.22
N ARG A 151 -1.18 12.85 -12.99
CA ARG A 151 -1.26 12.01 -11.79
C ARG A 151 -2.68 11.51 -11.53
N CYS A 152 -3.68 12.40 -11.69
CA CYS A 152 -5.08 12.02 -11.54
C CYS A 152 -5.48 10.97 -12.57
N ASP A 153 -5.15 11.19 -13.83
CA ASP A 153 -5.48 10.29 -14.94
C ASP A 153 -4.84 8.92 -14.74
N ARG A 154 -3.55 8.89 -14.37
CA ARG A 154 -2.84 7.64 -14.04
C ARG A 154 -3.49 6.90 -12.86
N ALA A 155 -3.86 7.62 -11.78
CA ALA A 155 -4.46 7.00 -10.61
C ALA A 155 -5.85 6.42 -10.92
N ILE A 156 -6.68 7.13 -11.68
CA ILE A 156 -8.00 6.68 -12.13
C ILE A 156 -7.85 5.44 -13.03
N SER A 157 -6.91 5.48 -13.97
CA SER A 157 -6.67 4.37 -14.89
C SER A 157 -6.15 3.13 -14.16
N LEU A 158 -5.17 3.28 -13.27
CA LEU A 158 -4.69 2.17 -12.45
C LEU A 158 -5.80 1.52 -11.63
N ALA A 159 -6.73 2.32 -11.11
CA ALA A 159 -7.86 1.83 -10.33
C ALA A 159 -9.00 1.24 -11.20
N GLY A 160 -8.95 1.38 -12.53
CA GLY A 160 -9.99 0.89 -13.45
C GLY A 160 -11.29 1.67 -13.36
N LEU A 161 -11.19 3.00 -13.13
CA LEU A 161 -12.34 3.90 -12.94
C LEU A 161 -12.53 4.92 -14.08
N GLU A 162 -11.94 4.68 -15.26
CA GLU A 162 -12.00 5.62 -16.38
C GLU A 162 -13.43 5.94 -16.79
N ASP A 163 -14.29 4.93 -16.90
CA ASP A 163 -15.70 5.06 -17.28
C ASP A 163 -16.56 5.69 -16.17
N ARG A 164 -16.03 5.77 -14.95
CA ARG A 164 -16.68 6.35 -13.78
C ARG A 164 -16.18 7.75 -13.44
N ARG A 165 -15.24 8.27 -14.21
CA ARG A 165 -14.56 9.56 -13.95
C ARG A 165 -15.48 10.69 -13.53
N HIS A 166 -16.59 10.86 -14.24
CA HIS A 166 -17.55 11.96 -14.05
C HIS A 166 -18.78 11.57 -13.22
N ILE A 167 -18.80 10.35 -12.67
CA ILE A 167 -19.87 9.85 -11.81
C ILE A 167 -19.65 10.38 -10.39
N VAL A 168 -20.73 10.79 -9.74
CA VAL A 168 -20.72 11.21 -8.34
C VAL A 168 -20.41 10.01 -7.46
N ALA A 169 -19.40 10.13 -6.61
CA ALA A 169 -18.86 9.01 -5.80
C ALA A 169 -19.92 8.33 -4.91
N GLY A 170 -20.90 9.10 -4.43
CA GLY A 170 -22.00 8.56 -3.64
C GLY A 170 -22.96 7.64 -4.40
N THR A 171 -22.92 7.62 -5.76
CA THR A 171 -23.73 6.73 -6.59
C THR A 171 -22.96 5.51 -7.11
N CYS A 172 -21.66 5.44 -6.83
CA CYS A 172 -20.83 4.29 -7.13
C CYS A 172 -21.19 3.10 -6.25
N SER A 173 -20.97 1.87 -6.74
CA SER A 173 -21.08 0.66 -5.92
C SER A 173 -20.05 0.66 -4.79
N HIS A 174 -20.22 -0.22 -3.81
CA HIS A 174 -19.26 -0.33 -2.71
C HIS A 174 -17.85 -0.69 -3.19
N GLY A 175 -17.73 -1.60 -4.16
CA GLY A 175 -16.46 -1.95 -4.79
C GLY A 175 -15.82 -0.77 -5.53
N GLU A 176 -16.62 0.00 -6.30
CA GLU A 176 -16.13 1.21 -7.00
C GLU A 176 -15.69 2.30 -6.01
N GLN A 177 -16.37 2.45 -4.86
CA GLN A 177 -15.95 3.37 -3.81
C GLN A 177 -14.61 2.95 -3.18
N ARG A 178 -14.39 1.65 -2.98
CA ARG A 178 -13.10 1.12 -2.53
C ARG A 178 -11.99 1.30 -3.58
N GLN A 179 -12.29 1.08 -4.86
CA GLN A 179 -11.34 1.39 -5.94
C GLN A 179 -11.01 2.88 -5.97
N LEU A 180 -12.00 3.76 -5.74
CA LEU A 180 -11.77 5.21 -5.63
C LEU A 180 -10.86 5.57 -4.45
N GLU A 181 -11.02 4.96 -3.29
CA GLU A 181 -10.15 5.17 -2.15
C GLU A 181 -8.68 4.79 -2.47
N ILE A 182 -8.50 3.67 -3.18
CA ILE A 182 -7.17 3.27 -3.68
C ILE A 182 -6.66 4.28 -4.71
N ALA A 183 -7.50 4.75 -5.65
CA ALA A 183 -7.11 5.77 -6.62
C ALA A 183 -6.66 7.07 -5.95
N MET A 184 -7.39 7.54 -4.93
CA MET A 184 -6.98 8.71 -4.14
C MET A 184 -5.63 8.49 -3.45
N THR A 185 -5.41 7.30 -2.91
CA THR A 185 -4.13 6.94 -2.30
C THR A 185 -3.01 6.94 -3.34
N LEU A 186 -3.23 6.33 -4.52
CA LEU A 186 -2.27 6.29 -5.63
C LEU A 186 -1.92 7.69 -6.18
N ALA A 187 -2.89 8.62 -6.18
CA ALA A 187 -2.67 10.00 -6.60
C ALA A 187 -1.64 10.74 -5.73
N THR A 188 -1.39 10.26 -4.50
CA THR A 188 -0.31 10.73 -3.64
C THR A 188 1.06 10.11 -3.98
N GLN A 189 1.16 9.25 -4.99
CA GLN A 189 2.38 8.58 -5.44
C GLN A 189 3.13 7.85 -4.31
N PRO A 190 2.50 6.93 -3.59
CA PRO A 190 3.14 6.18 -2.52
C PRO A 190 4.13 5.15 -3.10
N GLN A 191 5.14 4.78 -2.30
CA GLN A 191 6.00 3.62 -2.57
C GLN A 191 5.53 2.39 -1.78
N VAL A 192 4.90 2.64 -0.62
CA VAL A 192 4.35 1.61 0.26
C VAL A 192 2.85 1.83 0.40
N LEU A 193 2.06 0.76 0.28
CA LEU A 193 0.61 0.75 0.48
C LEU A 193 0.27 -0.12 1.68
N LEU A 194 -0.47 0.44 2.64
CA LEU A 194 -1.07 -0.30 3.74
C LEU A 194 -2.58 -0.39 3.49
N LEU A 195 -3.07 -1.58 3.21
CA LEU A 195 -4.46 -1.84 2.86
C LEU A 195 -5.12 -2.69 3.95
N ASP A 196 -6.16 -2.14 4.56
CA ASP A 196 -6.88 -2.78 5.67
C ASP A 196 -8.24 -3.27 5.16
N GLU A 197 -8.37 -4.58 5.01
CA GLU A 197 -9.56 -5.31 4.52
C GLU A 197 -10.17 -4.71 3.23
N PRO A 198 -9.37 -4.57 2.14
CA PRO A 198 -9.86 -3.94 0.92
C PRO A 198 -10.97 -4.73 0.21
N LEU A 199 -11.12 -6.03 0.49
CA LEU A 199 -12.13 -6.92 -0.09
C LEU A 199 -13.41 -7.01 0.74
N ALA A 200 -13.43 -6.42 1.94
CA ALA A 200 -14.57 -6.55 2.86
C ALA A 200 -15.88 -6.02 2.25
N GLY A 201 -16.93 -6.83 2.32
CA GLY A 201 -18.27 -6.45 1.85
C GLY A 201 -18.47 -6.44 0.35
N MET A 202 -17.51 -6.93 -0.43
CA MET A 202 -17.61 -7.04 -1.89
C MET A 202 -18.31 -8.32 -2.34
N GLY A 203 -19.06 -8.24 -3.44
CA GLY A 203 -19.49 -9.42 -4.18
C GLY A 203 -18.33 -10.07 -4.93
N VAL A 204 -18.50 -11.33 -5.36
CA VAL A 204 -17.45 -12.13 -6.03
C VAL A 204 -16.79 -11.36 -7.19
N ALA A 205 -17.58 -10.79 -8.11
CA ALA A 205 -17.04 -10.07 -9.26
C ALA A 205 -16.32 -8.76 -8.90
N GLU A 206 -16.67 -8.12 -7.78
CA GLU A 206 -15.97 -6.93 -7.28
C GLU A 206 -14.65 -7.33 -6.61
N ALA A 207 -14.65 -8.43 -5.85
CA ALA A 207 -13.44 -8.98 -5.22
C ALA A 207 -12.41 -9.41 -6.28
N GLU A 208 -12.83 -10.09 -7.34
CA GLU A 208 -11.96 -10.47 -8.46
C GLU A 208 -11.29 -9.23 -9.10
N ARG A 209 -12.07 -8.17 -9.38
CA ARG A 209 -11.51 -6.91 -9.90
C ARG A 209 -10.54 -6.25 -8.95
N MET A 210 -10.79 -6.32 -7.64
CA MET A 210 -9.87 -5.81 -6.63
C MET A 210 -8.57 -6.61 -6.57
N VAL A 211 -8.65 -7.94 -6.67
CA VAL A 211 -7.47 -8.82 -6.76
C VAL A 211 -6.62 -8.46 -7.99
N GLU A 212 -7.26 -8.30 -9.16
CA GLU A 212 -6.55 -7.88 -10.38
C GLU A 212 -5.90 -6.49 -10.22
N LEU A 213 -6.58 -5.54 -9.57
CA LEU A 213 -6.01 -4.23 -9.26
C LEU A 213 -4.76 -4.36 -8.39
N LEU A 214 -4.80 -5.14 -7.31
CA LEU A 214 -3.67 -5.32 -6.41
C LEU A 214 -2.48 -5.99 -7.12
N LEU A 215 -2.73 -6.98 -7.99
CA LEU A 215 -1.70 -7.60 -8.82
C LEU A 215 -1.06 -6.60 -9.81
N ARG A 216 -1.84 -5.69 -10.38
CA ARG A 216 -1.32 -4.60 -11.24
C ARG A 216 -0.46 -3.60 -10.48
N LEU A 217 -0.77 -3.32 -9.21
CA LEU A 217 -0.02 -2.38 -8.37
C LEU A 217 1.26 -2.99 -7.80
N LYS A 218 1.29 -4.30 -7.62
CA LYS A 218 2.39 -5.06 -7.00
C LYS A 218 3.78 -4.71 -7.56
N PRO A 219 4.04 -4.63 -8.88
CA PRO A 219 5.39 -4.43 -9.39
C PRO A 219 6.06 -3.12 -8.96
N GLU A 220 5.27 -2.06 -8.76
CA GLU A 220 5.77 -0.73 -8.45
C GLU A 220 5.79 -0.42 -6.93
N HIS A 221 5.04 -1.18 -6.14
CA HIS A 221 4.81 -0.88 -4.73
C HIS A 221 5.27 -2.02 -3.80
N ALA A 222 5.53 -1.69 -2.54
CA ALA A 222 5.49 -2.64 -1.45
C ALA A 222 4.09 -2.57 -0.82
N ILE A 223 3.37 -3.68 -0.77
CA ILE A 223 1.98 -3.71 -0.30
C ILE A 223 1.91 -4.53 0.98
N MET A 224 1.37 -3.97 2.06
CA MET A 224 0.90 -4.73 3.20
C MET A 224 -0.62 -4.87 3.09
N LEU A 225 -1.10 -6.09 3.16
CA LEU A 225 -2.50 -6.45 3.06
C LEU A 225 -2.97 -7.07 4.37
N VAL A 226 -3.90 -6.44 5.06
CA VAL A 226 -4.61 -7.07 6.17
C VAL A 226 -5.89 -7.66 5.61
N GLU A 227 -6.04 -8.97 5.66
CA GLU A 227 -7.21 -9.68 5.14
C GLU A 227 -7.56 -10.90 5.98
N HIS A 228 -8.78 -11.35 5.84
CA HIS A 228 -9.31 -12.57 6.47
C HIS A 228 -9.89 -13.56 5.45
N ASP A 229 -10.02 -13.16 4.19
CA ASP A 229 -10.35 -14.04 3.07
C ASP A 229 -9.08 -14.79 2.65
N MET A 230 -9.04 -16.09 3.00
CA MET A 230 -7.85 -16.92 2.76
C MET A 230 -7.61 -17.20 1.28
N ASP A 231 -8.66 -17.29 0.45
CA ASP A 231 -8.51 -17.53 -0.99
C ASP A 231 -7.83 -16.34 -1.65
N ALA A 232 -8.24 -15.13 -1.30
CA ALA A 232 -7.59 -13.91 -1.76
C ALA A 232 -6.15 -13.78 -1.22
N VAL A 233 -5.91 -14.11 0.04
CA VAL A 233 -4.57 -14.08 0.65
C VAL A 233 -3.62 -15.03 -0.08
N PHE A 234 -4.01 -16.29 -0.32
CA PHE A 234 -3.17 -17.25 -1.03
C PHE A 234 -2.95 -16.88 -2.51
N THR A 235 -3.89 -16.17 -3.12
CA THR A 235 -3.74 -15.67 -4.50
C THR A 235 -2.76 -14.50 -4.60
N LEU A 236 -2.75 -13.61 -3.62
CA LEU A 236 -2.05 -12.32 -3.69
C LEU A 236 -0.68 -12.32 -3.01
N ALA A 237 -0.55 -13.01 -1.86
CA ALA A 237 0.59 -12.82 -0.97
C ALA A 237 1.85 -13.55 -1.44
N ASP A 238 2.97 -12.83 -1.42
CA ASP A 238 4.31 -13.43 -1.55
C ASP A 238 4.90 -13.78 -0.18
N HIS A 239 4.40 -13.12 0.86
CA HIS A 239 4.80 -13.36 2.24
C HIS A 239 3.60 -13.22 3.17
N LEU A 240 3.56 -14.05 4.19
CA LEU A 240 2.46 -14.12 5.14
C LEU A 240 3.00 -13.98 6.57
N THR A 241 2.33 -13.16 7.36
CA THR A 241 2.56 -13.07 8.81
C THR A 241 1.25 -13.37 9.55
N VAL A 242 1.32 -14.29 10.49
CA VAL A 242 0.18 -14.67 11.36
C VAL A 242 0.35 -14.01 12.71
N MET A 243 -0.65 -13.22 13.11
CA MET A 243 -0.68 -12.54 14.42
C MET A 243 -1.74 -13.12 15.33
N VAL A 244 -1.38 -13.30 16.60
CA VAL A 244 -2.31 -13.68 17.69
C VAL A 244 -1.91 -12.92 18.95
N ASN A 245 -2.89 -12.33 19.63
CA ASN A 245 -2.70 -11.59 20.89
C ASN A 245 -1.55 -10.58 20.86
N GLY A 246 -1.43 -9.83 19.75
CA GLY A 246 -0.40 -8.80 19.57
C GLY A 246 0.98 -9.31 19.21
N GLN A 247 1.16 -10.61 18.97
CA GLN A 247 2.45 -11.24 18.65
C GLN A 247 2.41 -11.90 17.28
N VAL A 248 3.56 -11.95 16.63
CA VAL A 248 3.77 -12.77 15.42
C VAL A 248 4.06 -14.19 15.86
N ILE A 249 3.22 -15.14 15.44
CA ILE A 249 3.39 -16.56 15.75
C ILE A 249 3.99 -17.36 14.60
N ALA A 250 3.85 -16.87 13.38
CA ALA A 250 4.45 -17.45 12.17
C ALA A 250 4.67 -16.37 11.13
N SER A 251 5.72 -16.50 10.33
CA SER A 251 5.99 -15.63 9.19
C SER A 251 6.79 -16.41 8.14
N GLY A 252 6.39 -16.34 6.87
CA GLY A 252 7.00 -17.08 5.77
C GLY A 252 6.25 -16.91 4.45
N THR A 253 6.61 -17.74 3.46
CA THR A 253 5.86 -17.87 2.21
C THR A 253 4.54 -18.59 2.45
N PRO A 254 3.46 -18.28 1.72
CA PRO A 254 2.18 -18.98 1.81
C PRO A 254 2.27 -20.34 1.08
N GLU A 255 2.89 -21.36 1.73
CA GLU A 255 2.96 -22.76 1.29
C GLU A 255 2.22 -23.65 2.27
#